data_8e8cdf2173fc5ce3033dc4e1d2edd108
#
_entry.id   8e8cdf2173fc5ce3033dc4e1d2edd108
#
_cell.length_a   1.000
_cell.length_b   1.000
_cell.length_c   1.000
_cell.angle_alpha   90.00
_cell.angle_beta   90.00
_cell.angle_gamma   90.00
#
_symmetry.space_group_name_H-M   'P 1'
#
loop_
_entity.id
_entity.type
_entity.pdbx_description
1 polymer ?
#
loop_
_entity_poly.entity_id
_entity_poly.type
_entity_poly.pdbx_seq_one_letter_code
_entity_poly.pdbx_strand_id
1 'polypeptide(L)'
;MKHKIYAVVNLNHKKLFVGEAAQLTINWPPLLARLNIGRYSDTEFQVVWNQEADKRFFSFHTWQDLADLANSCDLVGLPNC
;
A
#
# COMPACT_ATOMS: atom_id res chain seq x y z
N MET A 1 -25.55 2.20 -7.27
CA MET A 1 -24.60 1.71 -6.25
C MET A 1 -23.18 2.06 -6.66
N LYS A 2 -22.47 2.70 -5.80
CA LYS A 2 -21.09 3.11 -6.12
C LYS A 2 -20.12 2.02 -5.71
N HIS A 3 -19.19 1.74 -6.59
CA HIS A 3 -18.09 0.85 -6.27
C HIS A 3 -16.99 1.64 -5.55
N LYS A 4 -16.47 1.08 -4.48
CA LYS A 4 -15.36 1.69 -3.78
C LYS A 4 -14.07 1.39 -4.51
N ILE A 5 -13.22 2.38 -4.56
CA ILE A 5 -11.88 2.26 -5.14
C ILE A 5 -10.88 2.39 -4.00
N TYR A 6 -9.87 1.54 -4.02
CA TYR A 6 -8.86 1.47 -2.98
C TYR A 6 -7.50 1.84 -3.55
N ALA A 7 -6.73 2.54 -2.75
CA ALA A 7 -5.40 2.99 -3.15
C ALA A 7 -4.34 2.03 -2.65
N VAL A 8 -3.38 1.75 -3.52
CA VAL A 8 -2.22 0.92 -3.21
C VAL A 8 -0.98 1.69 -3.64
N VAL A 9 0.01 1.77 -2.77
CA VAL A 9 1.31 2.30 -3.17
C VAL A 9 2.20 1.16 -3.62
N ASN A 10 2.83 1.34 -4.75
CA ASN A 10 3.67 0.32 -5.38
C ASN A 10 5.14 0.68 -5.27
N LEU A 11 5.95 -0.28 -4.86
CA LEU A 11 7.39 -0.17 -4.79
C LEU A 11 7.98 -1.39 -5.48
N ASN A 12 8.35 -1.24 -6.74
CA ASN A 12 8.90 -2.34 -7.49
C ASN A 12 7.95 -3.55 -7.42
N HIS A 13 8.33 -4.63 -6.72
CA HIS A 13 7.48 -5.81 -6.59
C HIS A 13 6.79 -5.93 -5.22
N LYS A 14 6.88 -4.90 -4.39
CA LYS A 14 6.13 -4.82 -3.13
C LYS A 14 5.07 -3.74 -3.23
N LYS A 15 3.93 -4.00 -2.60
CA LYS A 15 2.78 -3.09 -2.63
C LYS A 15 2.25 -2.91 -1.22
N LEU A 16 1.75 -1.71 -0.91
CA LEU A 16 1.15 -1.40 0.38
C LEU A 16 -0.29 -0.93 0.19
N PHE A 17 -1.22 -1.63 0.82
CA PHE A 17 -2.61 -1.20 0.86
C PHE A 17 -2.75 0.01 1.77
N VAL A 18 -3.32 1.09 1.26
CA VAL A 18 -3.49 2.33 2.03
C VAL A 18 -4.92 2.47 2.56
N GLY A 19 -5.91 2.19 1.72
CA GLY A 19 -7.31 2.35 2.08
C GLY A 19 -8.13 2.86 0.92
N GLU A 20 -9.33 3.36 1.20
CA GLU A 20 -10.17 3.92 0.15
C GLU A 20 -9.51 5.15 -0.48
N ALA A 21 -9.57 5.24 -1.80
CA ALA A 21 -9.01 6.37 -2.52
C ALA A 21 -9.61 7.69 -2.07
N ALA A 22 -10.91 7.71 -1.73
CA ALA A 22 -11.58 8.90 -1.23
C ALA A 22 -11.03 9.37 0.12
N GLN A 23 -10.35 8.49 0.85
CA GLN A 23 -9.77 8.78 2.17
C GLN A 23 -8.25 8.91 2.12
N LEU A 24 -7.69 8.97 0.93
CA LEU A 24 -6.23 8.93 0.76
C LEU A 24 -5.53 10.07 1.52
N THR A 25 -6.12 11.27 1.51
CA THR A 25 -5.55 12.42 2.20
C THR A 25 -5.56 12.27 3.71
N ILE A 26 -6.34 11.34 4.24
CA ILE A 26 -6.41 11.04 5.67
C ILE A 26 -5.54 9.84 6.01
N ASN A 27 -5.58 8.81 5.19
CA ASN A 27 -4.94 7.53 5.50
C ASN A 27 -3.46 7.50 5.15
N TRP A 28 -3.06 8.18 4.09
CA TRP A 28 -1.69 8.11 3.62
C TRP A 28 -0.67 8.85 4.50
N PRO A 29 -0.95 10.08 4.97
CA PRO A 29 0.07 10.81 5.74
C PRO A 29 0.59 10.08 6.99
N PRO A 30 -0.26 9.39 7.79
CA PRO A 30 0.28 8.64 8.92
C PRO A 30 1.20 7.48 8.51
N LEU A 31 0.86 6.78 7.44
CA LEU A 31 1.70 5.70 6.93
C LEU A 31 3.01 6.26 6.38
N LEU A 32 2.92 7.34 5.63
CA LEU A 32 4.10 8.00 5.08
C LEU A 32 5.06 8.45 6.17
N ALA A 33 4.52 9.01 7.25
CA ALA A 33 5.34 9.45 8.37
C ALA A 33 6.11 8.28 8.99
N ARG A 34 5.45 7.15 9.19
CA ARG A 34 6.12 5.96 9.73
C ARG A 34 7.20 5.44 8.81
N LEU A 35 6.93 5.40 7.51
CA LEU A 35 7.90 4.94 6.52
C LEU A 35 9.11 5.86 6.47
N ASN A 36 8.88 7.16 6.54
CA ASN A 36 9.97 8.15 6.46
C ASN A 36 10.90 8.12 7.67
N ILE A 37 10.38 7.75 8.83
CA ILE A 37 11.22 7.65 10.05
C ILE A 37 11.73 6.23 10.29
N GLY A 38 11.43 5.29 9.39
CA GLY A 38 11.93 3.93 9.50
C GLY A 38 11.24 3.08 10.55
N ARG A 39 9.99 3.39 10.88
CA ARG A 39 9.26 2.70 11.95
C ARG A 39 8.02 1.94 11.47
N TYR A 40 7.96 1.66 10.19
CA TYR A 40 6.85 0.86 9.69
C TYR A 40 6.92 -0.56 10.25
N SER A 41 5.76 -1.14 10.59
CA SER A 41 5.70 -2.43 11.27
C SER A 41 6.15 -3.60 10.41
N ASP A 42 5.98 -3.53 9.10
CA ASP A 42 6.48 -4.56 8.21
C ASP A 42 7.90 -4.21 7.80
N THR A 43 8.85 -4.95 8.33
CA THR A 43 10.28 -4.64 8.13
C THR A 43 10.73 -4.87 6.70
N GLU A 44 10.15 -5.85 6.01
CA GLU A 44 10.50 -6.09 4.61
C GLU A 44 10.06 -4.92 3.73
N PHE A 45 8.86 -4.43 3.96
CA PHE A 45 8.36 -3.28 3.22
C PHE A 45 9.20 -2.04 3.53
N GLN A 46 9.57 -1.84 4.78
CA GLN A 46 10.40 -0.71 5.18
C GLN A 46 11.74 -0.72 4.44
N VAL A 47 12.36 -1.87 4.29
CA VAL A 47 13.63 -2.00 3.55
C VAL A 47 13.41 -1.62 2.08
N VAL A 48 12.38 -2.12 1.46
CA VAL A 48 12.07 -1.80 0.06
C VAL A 48 11.76 -0.32 -0.09
N TRP A 49 11.03 0.26 0.87
CA TRP A 49 10.75 1.71 0.87
C TRP A 49 12.04 2.53 0.83
N ASN A 50 13.00 2.16 1.67
CA ASN A 50 14.27 2.88 1.74
C ASN A 50 15.07 2.76 0.44
N GLN A 51 14.99 1.61 -0.23
CA GLN A 51 15.72 1.34 -1.47
C GLN A 51 15.08 1.98 -2.69
N GLU A 52 13.75 2.03 -2.72
CA GLU A 52 12.98 2.37 -3.92
C GLU A 52 12.18 3.67 -3.75
N ALA A 53 12.62 4.55 -2.87
CA ALA A 53 11.85 5.75 -2.50
C ALA A 53 11.44 6.60 -3.71
N ASP A 54 12.27 6.66 -4.74
CA ASP A 54 12.02 7.50 -5.91
C ASP A 54 11.16 6.81 -6.98
N LYS A 55 10.84 5.53 -6.79
CA LYS A 55 10.14 4.74 -7.80
C LYS A 55 8.73 4.35 -7.40
N ARG A 56 8.23 4.92 -6.33
CA ARG A 56 6.91 4.60 -5.84
C ARG A 56 5.83 5.31 -6.65
N PHE A 57 4.69 4.65 -6.81
CA PHE A 57 3.53 5.26 -7.44
C PHE A 57 2.27 4.61 -6.87
N PHE A 58 1.15 5.33 -6.99
CA PHE A 58 -0.15 4.81 -6.57
C PHE A 58 -0.84 4.09 -7.71
N SER A 59 -1.54 3.02 -7.38
CA SER A 59 -2.51 2.41 -8.27
C SER A 59 -3.85 2.30 -7.54
N PHE A 60 -4.93 2.18 -8.30
CA PHE A 60 -6.28 2.21 -7.76
C PHE A 60 -7.02 0.96 -8.23
N HIS A 61 -7.71 0.31 -7.30
CA HIS A 61 -8.26 -1.01 -7.53
C HIS A 61 -9.64 -1.16 -6.89
N THR A 62 -10.47 -2.02 -7.47
CA THR A 62 -11.67 -2.50 -6.80
C THR A 62 -11.28 -3.49 -5.71
N TRP A 63 -12.25 -3.84 -4.86
CA TRP A 63 -12.00 -4.85 -3.83
C TRP A 63 -11.59 -6.19 -4.43
N GLN A 64 -12.19 -6.55 -5.55
CA GLN A 64 -11.87 -7.81 -6.21
C GLN A 64 -10.43 -7.82 -6.74
N ASP A 65 -9.98 -6.70 -7.29
CA ASP A 65 -8.59 -6.56 -7.71
C ASP A 65 -7.62 -6.72 -6.54
N LEU A 66 -7.99 -6.18 -5.37
CA LEU A 66 -7.15 -6.31 -4.18
C LEU A 66 -7.06 -7.77 -3.72
N ALA A 67 -8.15 -8.51 -3.81
CA ALA A 67 -8.15 -9.93 -3.46
C ALA A 67 -7.18 -10.70 -4.35
N ASP A 68 -7.16 -10.39 -5.63
CA ASP A 68 -6.24 -11.01 -6.58
C ASP A 68 -4.78 -10.66 -6.26
N LEU A 69 -4.52 -9.42 -5.91
CA LEU A 69 -3.17 -8.99 -5.51
C LEU A 69 -2.73 -9.66 -4.21
N ALA A 70 -3.66 -9.81 -3.26
CA ALA A 70 -3.36 -10.42 -1.97
C ALA A 70 -2.95 -11.89 -2.11
N ASN A 71 -3.41 -12.57 -3.13
CA ASN A 71 -3.07 -13.96 -3.36
C ASN A 71 -1.58 -14.18 -3.62
N SER A 72 -0.87 -13.15 -4.09
CA SER A 72 0.57 -13.26 -4.33
C SER A 72 1.40 -12.99 -3.09
N CYS A 73 0.79 -12.54 -2.02
CA CYS A 73 1.45 -12.14 -0.77
C CYS A 73 2.43 -10.97 -0.92
N ASP A 74 2.36 -10.26 -2.02
CA ASP A 74 3.17 -9.07 -2.22
C ASP A 74 2.50 -7.81 -1.67
N LEU A 75 1.23 -7.90 -1.32
CA LEU A 75 0.45 -6.77 -0.81
C LEU A 75 0.46 -6.75 0.71
N VAL A 76 1.09 -5.74 1.25
CA VAL A 76 1.19 -5.50 2.70
C VAL A 76 -0.01 -4.68 3.16
N GLY A 77 -0.48 -4.92 4.36
CA GLY A 77 -1.56 -4.15 4.95
C GLY A 77 -2.93 -4.80 4.84
N LEU A 78 -3.05 -5.89 4.09
CA LEU A 78 -4.24 -6.72 4.09
C LEU A 78 -3.99 -8.01 4.88
N PRO A 79 -5.00 -8.52 5.58
CA PRO A 79 -4.80 -9.68 6.46
C PRO A 79 -4.81 -11.03 5.74
N ASN A 80 -4.84 -11.07 4.43
CA ASN A 80 -5.09 -12.29 3.68
C ASN A 80 -3.85 -13.09 3.33
N CYS A 81 -2.71 -12.71 3.89
CA CYS A 81 -1.50 -13.41 3.50
C CYS A 81 -0.73 -13.97 4.69
#